data_a61eed682203f314cc6ebb052a0af74a
#
_entry.id   a61eed682203f314cc6ebb052a0af74a
#
_cell.length_a   1.000
_cell.length_b   1.000
_cell.length_c   1.000
_cell.angle_alpha   90.00
_cell.angle_beta   90.00
_cell.angle_gamma   90.00
#
_symmetry.space_group_name_H-M   'P 1'
#
loop_
_entity.id
_entity.type
_entity.pdbx_description
1 polymer ?
#
loop_
_entity_poly.entity_id
_entity_poly.type
_entity_poly.pdbx_seq_one_letter_code
_entity_poly.pdbx_strand_id
1 'polypeptide(L)'
;MLGRDLKRRAQPYSDSDVRSAIRETRLVLELIGCRYADPTSATFLEMLADGLNNQGLFVGPEVGDGALRPLETIRVTVASGTETILTHEGRHGDGHPLRPLVWLANFLASRDQGLEAGQIVTTGSARAATRDAARHSIRRPWHAVGSVHWNGIER
;
A
#
# COMPACT_ATOMS: atom_id res chain seq x y z
N MET A 1 0.43 7.47 -6.91
CA MET A 1 0.90 8.88 -6.79
C MET A 1 -0.05 9.78 -7.55
N LEU A 2 -0.40 10.92 -6.98
CA LEU A 2 -1.27 11.88 -7.63
C LEU A 2 -0.50 12.76 -8.63
N GLY A 3 -1.10 13.05 -9.77
CA GLY A 3 -0.59 13.95 -10.80
C GLY A 3 -1.23 15.33 -10.77
N ARG A 4 -2.35 15.46 -10.05
CA ARG A 4 -3.04 16.73 -9.85
C ARG A 4 -3.71 16.78 -8.49
N ASP A 5 -3.99 17.99 -8.01
CA ASP A 5 -4.67 18.23 -6.75
C ASP A 5 -6.12 17.74 -6.79
N LEU A 6 -6.57 17.21 -5.64
CA LEU A 6 -7.96 16.95 -5.33
C LEU A 6 -8.36 17.88 -4.18
N LYS A 7 -8.71 19.13 -4.53
CA LYS A 7 -9.03 20.20 -3.59
C LYS A 7 -10.47 20.09 -3.08
N ARG A 8 -10.79 20.86 -2.04
CA ARG A 8 -12.16 21.04 -1.61
C ARG A 8 -13.04 21.47 -2.79
N ARG A 9 -14.22 20.86 -2.88
CA ARG A 9 -15.30 21.26 -3.81
C ARG A 9 -16.68 20.88 -3.23
N ALA A 10 -17.72 21.56 -3.73
CA ALA A 10 -19.10 21.33 -3.25
C ALA A 10 -19.63 19.95 -3.67
N GLN A 11 -19.29 19.48 -4.85
CA GLN A 11 -19.72 18.19 -5.37
C GLN A 11 -18.74 17.10 -4.95
N PRO A 12 -19.20 15.94 -4.48
CA PRO A 12 -18.32 14.82 -4.19
C PRO A 12 -17.52 14.36 -5.42
N TYR A 13 -16.31 13.89 -5.18
CA TYR A 13 -15.47 13.26 -6.20
C TYR A 13 -16.07 11.92 -6.63
N SER A 14 -16.24 11.74 -7.93
CA SER A 14 -16.57 10.46 -8.54
C SER A 14 -15.31 9.58 -8.71
N ASP A 15 -15.50 8.30 -8.98
CA ASP A 15 -14.41 7.38 -9.31
C ASP A 15 -13.60 7.88 -10.51
N SER A 16 -14.28 8.44 -11.53
CA SER A 16 -13.61 8.98 -12.72
C SER A 16 -12.78 10.21 -12.42
N ASP A 17 -13.24 11.10 -11.53
CA ASP A 17 -12.48 12.28 -11.11
C ASP A 17 -11.18 11.88 -10.43
N VAL A 18 -11.27 10.95 -9.46
CA VAL A 18 -10.12 10.48 -8.71
C VAL A 18 -9.17 9.69 -9.59
N ARG A 19 -9.70 8.79 -10.43
CA ARG A 19 -8.90 8.02 -11.39
C ARG A 19 -8.08 8.94 -12.31
N SER A 20 -8.69 10.00 -12.84
CA SER A 20 -8.01 10.96 -13.71
C SER A 20 -6.98 11.84 -12.99
N ALA A 21 -6.98 11.86 -11.66
CA ALA A 21 -5.96 12.54 -10.87
C ALA A 21 -4.74 11.64 -10.56
N ILE A 22 -4.82 10.35 -10.83
CA ILE A 22 -3.70 9.42 -10.63
C ILE A 22 -2.71 9.58 -11.80
N ARG A 23 -1.45 9.88 -11.48
CA ARG A 23 -0.36 9.91 -12.46
C ARG A 23 0.24 8.53 -12.67
N GLU A 24 0.47 7.82 -11.57
CA GLU A 24 1.10 6.51 -11.59
C GLU A 24 0.63 5.65 -10.41
N THR A 25 0.61 4.35 -10.64
CA THR A 25 0.36 3.34 -9.61
C THR A 25 1.63 2.56 -9.38
N ARG A 26 2.01 2.38 -8.11
CA ARG A 26 3.25 1.69 -7.73
C ARG A 26 2.97 0.54 -6.79
N LEU A 27 3.77 -0.51 -6.90
CA LEU A 27 3.86 -1.51 -5.86
C LEU A 27 4.63 -0.90 -4.68
N VAL A 28 4.10 -1.06 -3.48
CA VAL A 28 4.73 -0.56 -2.27
C VAL A 28 4.79 -1.65 -1.21
N LEU A 29 5.78 -1.58 -0.35
CA LEU A 29 5.90 -2.44 0.82
C LEU A 29 5.94 -1.57 2.06
N GLU A 30 5.04 -1.82 2.98
CA GLU A 30 5.13 -1.25 4.32
C GLU A 30 6.24 -1.96 5.09
N LEU A 31 7.14 -1.15 5.64
CA LEU A 31 8.22 -1.65 6.49
C LEU A 31 7.68 -1.75 7.91
N ILE A 32 7.46 -2.98 8.35
CA ILE A 32 6.88 -3.25 9.68
C ILE A 32 8.00 -3.59 10.66
N GLY A 33 8.05 -2.90 11.77
CA GLY A 33 8.98 -3.16 12.85
C GLY A 33 8.52 -2.53 14.15
N CYS A 34 8.77 -3.19 15.26
CA CYS A 34 8.44 -2.70 16.59
C CYS A 34 9.68 -2.19 17.29
N ARG A 35 9.59 -1.02 17.94
CA ARG A 35 10.68 -0.43 18.71
C ARG A 35 10.72 -0.90 20.16
N TYR A 36 9.68 -1.58 20.62
CA TYR A 36 9.65 -2.16 21.95
C TYR A 36 10.48 -3.44 22.01
N ALA A 37 11.24 -3.61 23.10
CA ALA A 37 12.03 -4.80 23.32
C ALA A 37 11.15 -6.07 23.39
N ASP A 38 9.97 -5.94 23.97
CA ASP A 38 8.92 -6.97 23.97
C ASP A 38 7.62 -6.38 23.39
N PRO A 39 7.34 -6.65 22.10
CA PRO A 39 6.11 -6.19 21.45
C PRO A 39 4.82 -6.71 22.09
N THR A 40 4.90 -7.84 22.79
CA THR A 40 3.70 -8.47 23.39
C THR A 40 3.25 -7.78 24.66
N SER A 41 4.13 -7.04 25.30
CA SER A 41 3.84 -6.26 26.51
C SER A 41 3.30 -4.86 26.21
N ALA A 42 3.46 -4.36 24.97
CA ALA A 42 3.04 -3.03 24.59
C ALA A 42 1.50 -2.95 24.51
N THR A 43 0.95 -1.92 25.15
CA THR A 43 -0.48 -1.58 25.03
C THR A 43 -0.80 -1.02 23.66
N PHE A 44 -2.10 -1.02 23.28
CA PHE A 44 -2.53 -0.40 22.02
C PHE A 44 -2.15 1.08 21.91
N LEU A 45 -2.24 1.84 23.01
CA LEU A 45 -1.88 3.26 23.01
C LEU A 45 -0.37 3.48 22.81
N GLU A 46 0.46 2.63 23.40
CA GLU A 46 1.90 2.65 23.15
C GLU A 46 2.23 2.28 21.71
N MET A 47 1.60 1.24 21.18
CA MET A 47 1.76 0.88 19.76
C MET A 47 1.29 1.99 18.82
N LEU A 48 0.18 2.67 19.16
CA LEU A 48 -0.31 3.82 18.40
C LEU A 48 0.69 4.98 18.42
N ALA A 49 1.27 5.29 19.59
CA ALA A 49 2.31 6.29 19.72
C ALA A 49 3.59 5.93 18.95
N ASP A 50 3.88 4.64 18.80
CA ASP A 50 5.00 4.12 17.98
C ASP A 50 4.66 4.01 16.48
N GLY A 51 3.50 4.51 16.03
CA GLY A 51 3.06 4.47 14.65
C GLY A 51 2.54 3.10 14.19
N LEU A 52 2.00 2.28 15.11
CA LEU A 52 1.44 0.94 14.84
C LEU A 52 2.42 0.02 14.10
N ASN A 53 3.66 0.01 14.53
CA ASN A 53 4.77 -0.74 13.93
C ASN A 53 5.20 -0.28 12.53
N ASN A 54 4.69 0.85 12.04
CA ASN A 54 5.14 1.40 10.78
C ASN A 54 6.55 2.00 10.92
N GLN A 55 7.49 1.54 10.09
CA GLN A 55 8.86 2.05 10.02
C GLN A 55 9.13 2.78 8.70
N GLY A 56 8.12 2.92 7.86
CA GLY A 56 8.22 3.59 6.58
C GLY A 56 7.61 2.79 5.44
N LEU A 57 7.86 3.29 4.25
CA LEU A 57 7.32 2.75 3.01
C LEU A 57 8.45 2.58 1.99
N PHE A 58 8.62 1.36 1.51
CA PHE A 58 9.44 1.12 0.32
C PHE A 58 8.57 1.32 -0.91
N VAL A 59 8.96 2.27 -1.76
CA VAL A 59 8.26 2.56 -3.01
C VAL A 59 8.97 1.81 -4.14
N GLY A 60 8.29 0.81 -4.65
CA GLY A 60 8.77 -0.07 -5.72
C GLY A 60 8.46 0.45 -7.12
N PRO A 61 8.57 -0.43 -8.13
CA PRO A 61 8.36 -0.06 -9.52
C PRO A 61 6.93 0.37 -9.80
N GLU A 62 6.77 1.12 -10.87
CA GLU A 62 5.48 1.47 -11.42
C GLU A 62 4.78 0.22 -11.98
N VAL A 63 3.49 0.13 -11.67
CA VAL A 63 2.60 -0.87 -12.27
C VAL A 63 1.93 -0.20 -13.46
N GLY A 64 2.45 -0.45 -14.65
CA GLY A 64 1.92 0.13 -15.89
C GLY A 64 0.41 -0.08 -16.01
N ASP A 65 -0.32 0.93 -16.47
CA ASP A 65 -1.78 0.95 -16.59
C ASP A 65 -2.56 0.62 -15.31
N GLY A 66 -1.90 0.72 -14.14
CA GLY A 66 -2.46 0.29 -12.86
C GLY A 66 -3.79 0.96 -12.51
N ALA A 67 -4.00 2.23 -12.90
CA ALA A 67 -5.27 2.91 -12.68
C ALA A 67 -6.43 2.36 -13.54
N LEU A 68 -6.12 1.64 -14.61
CA LEU A 68 -7.09 1.09 -15.58
C LEU A 68 -7.30 -0.42 -15.42
N ARG A 69 -6.43 -1.11 -14.67
CA ARG A 69 -6.50 -2.55 -14.50
C ARG A 69 -7.48 -2.97 -13.41
N PRO A 70 -8.05 -4.17 -13.50
CA PRO A 70 -8.72 -4.80 -12.38
C PRO A 70 -7.66 -5.18 -11.33
N LEU A 71 -7.56 -4.38 -10.27
CA LEU A 71 -6.61 -4.58 -9.17
C LEU A 71 -7.25 -5.23 -7.94
N GLU A 72 -8.41 -5.85 -8.11
CA GLU A 72 -9.12 -6.56 -7.03
C GLU A 72 -8.32 -7.75 -6.52
N THR A 73 -7.59 -8.39 -7.42
CA THR A 73 -6.72 -9.53 -7.12
C THR A 73 -5.35 -9.29 -7.73
N ILE A 74 -4.32 -9.54 -6.94
CA ILE A 74 -2.93 -9.47 -7.39
C ILE A 74 -2.18 -10.72 -6.98
N ARG A 75 -1.24 -11.15 -7.83
CA ARG A 75 -0.25 -12.16 -7.45
C ARG A 75 1.04 -11.45 -7.08
N VAL A 76 1.51 -11.69 -5.87
CA VAL A 76 2.78 -11.15 -5.34
C VAL A 76 3.77 -12.30 -5.21
N THR A 77 4.94 -12.15 -5.81
CA THR A 77 6.07 -13.05 -5.60
C THR A 77 7.18 -12.27 -4.92
N VAL A 78 7.65 -12.78 -3.80
CA VAL A 78 8.81 -12.26 -3.07
C VAL A 78 9.97 -13.21 -3.31
N ALA A 79 11.08 -12.67 -3.80
CA ALA A 79 12.29 -13.43 -4.07
C ALA A 79 13.52 -12.79 -3.41
N SER A 80 14.51 -13.60 -3.09
CA SER A 80 15.84 -13.16 -2.65
C SER A 80 16.89 -13.79 -3.58
N GLY A 81 17.51 -12.97 -4.42
CA GLY A 81 18.31 -13.46 -5.52
C GLY A 81 17.47 -14.31 -6.48
N THR A 82 17.85 -15.56 -6.69
CA THR A 82 17.12 -16.52 -7.55
C THR A 82 16.10 -17.36 -6.79
N GLU A 83 16.05 -17.28 -5.47
CA GLU A 83 15.16 -18.06 -4.62
C GLU A 83 13.82 -17.36 -4.43
N THR A 84 12.71 -18.01 -4.77
CA THR A 84 11.37 -17.56 -4.44
C THR A 84 11.07 -17.91 -2.99
N ILE A 85 10.90 -16.88 -2.16
CA ILE A 85 10.57 -17.02 -0.73
C ILE A 85 9.06 -17.24 -0.55
N LEU A 86 8.25 -16.50 -1.33
CA LEU A 86 6.80 -16.52 -1.19
C LEU A 86 6.15 -16.20 -2.53
N THR A 87 5.11 -16.94 -2.89
CA THR A 87 4.13 -16.54 -3.90
C THR A 87 2.75 -16.53 -3.25
N HIS A 88 2.03 -15.42 -3.42
CA HIS A 88 0.71 -15.23 -2.83
C HIS A 88 -0.24 -14.56 -3.80
N GLU A 89 -1.47 -15.07 -3.85
CA GLU A 89 -2.59 -14.37 -4.49
C GLU A 89 -3.38 -13.63 -3.43
N GLY A 90 -3.37 -12.31 -3.53
CA GLY A 90 -4.06 -11.43 -2.61
C GLY A 90 -5.27 -10.78 -3.24
N ARG A 91 -6.31 -10.55 -2.43
CA ARG A 91 -7.49 -9.79 -2.81
C ARG A 91 -7.56 -8.51 -1.98
N HIS A 92 -7.85 -7.39 -2.63
CA HIS A 92 -8.02 -6.11 -1.93
C HIS A 92 -9.25 -6.16 -1.01
N GLY A 93 -9.10 -5.68 0.24
CA GLY A 93 -10.16 -5.74 1.27
C GLY A 93 -11.43 -5.01 0.88
N ASP A 94 -11.31 -3.88 0.17
CA ASP A 94 -12.45 -3.08 -0.31
C ASP A 94 -12.87 -3.45 -1.74
N GLY A 95 -12.42 -4.58 -2.25
CA GLY A 95 -12.68 -5.03 -3.61
C GLY A 95 -11.76 -4.37 -4.64
N HIS A 96 -11.57 -3.06 -4.60
CA HIS A 96 -10.69 -2.34 -5.54
C HIS A 96 -9.93 -1.22 -4.83
N PRO A 97 -8.60 -1.05 -5.05
CA PRO A 97 -7.78 -0.04 -4.37
C PRO A 97 -8.16 1.41 -4.65
N LEU A 98 -8.94 1.69 -5.69
CA LEU A 98 -9.46 3.03 -5.96
C LEU A 98 -10.48 3.48 -4.89
N ARG A 99 -11.28 2.58 -4.33
CA ARG A 99 -12.34 2.90 -3.38
C ARG A 99 -11.87 3.65 -2.13
N PRO A 100 -10.82 3.20 -1.42
CA PRO A 100 -10.27 3.95 -0.29
C PRO A 100 -9.77 5.34 -0.70
N LEU A 101 -9.22 5.50 -1.89
CA LEU A 101 -8.74 6.80 -2.38
C LEU A 101 -9.92 7.76 -2.66
N VAL A 102 -11.00 7.27 -3.28
CA VAL A 102 -12.24 8.06 -3.48
C VAL A 102 -12.84 8.46 -2.15
N TRP A 103 -12.90 7.52 -1.20
CA TRP A 103 -13.36 7.82 0.15
C TRP A 103 -12.50 8.90 0.82
N LEU A 104 -11.17 8.76 0.77
CA LEU A 104 -10.23 9.72 1.38
C LEU A 104 -10.36 11.11 0.76
N ALA A 105 -10.46 11.21 -0.57
CA ALA A 105 -10.62 12.49 -1.26
C ALA A 105 -11.90 13.21 -0.80
N ASN A 106 -13.01 12.49 -0.70
CA ASN A 106 -14.29 13.04 -0.24
C ASN A 106 -14.27 13.36 1.27
N PHE A 107 -13.65 12.53 2.08
CA PHE A 107 -13.49 12.76 3.50
C PHE A 107 -12.69 14.04 3.78
N LEU A 108 -11.57 14.24 3.09
CA LEU A 108 -10.76 15.44 3.23
C LEU A 108 -11.49 16.68 2.71
N ALA A 109 -12.17 16.58 1.56
CA ALA A 109 -12.97 17.67 0.99
C ALA A 109 -14.08 18.13 1.95
N SER A 110 -14.70 17.22 2.69
CA SER A 110 -15.71 17.56 3.71
C SER A 110 -15.15 18.28 4.94
N ARG A 111 -13.83 18.30 5.11
CA ARG A 111 -13.11 18.93 6.21
C ARG A 111 -12.29 20.13 5.79
N ASP A 112 -12.61 20.71 4.64
CA ASP A 112 -11.86 21.84 4.04
C ASP A 112 -10.40 21.52 3.74
N GLN A 113 -10.09 20.25 3.53
CA GLN A 113 -8.77 19.74 3.19
C GLN A 113 -8.80 19.12 1.78
N GLY A 114 -7.63 18.73 1.30
CA GLY A 114 -7.47 18.08 0.00
C GLY A 114 -6.21 17.25 -0.09
N LEU A 115 -6.05 16.62 -1.24
CA LEU A 115 -4.83 15.92 -1.61
C LEU A 115 -4.10 16.75 -2.68
N GLU A 116 -2.78 16.76 -2.62
CA GLU A 116 -1.92 17.53 -3.52
C GLU A 116 -1.24 16.64 -4.55
N ALA A 117 -0.95 17.21 -5.69
CA ALA A 117 -0.12 16.57 -6.71
C ALA A 117 1.24 16.17 -6.13
N GLY A 118 1.73 14.99 -6.50
CA GLY A 118 2.96 14.42 -5.97
C GLY A 118 2.79 13.59 -4.71
N GLN A 119 1.68 13.69 -3.98
CA GLN A 119 1.45 12.84 -2.82
C GLN A 119 1.29 11.37 -3.20
N ILE A 120 1.89 10.51 -2.38
CA ILE A 120 1.71 9.06 -2.43
C ILE A 120 0.63 8.69 -1.42
N VAL A 121 -0.39 7.97 -1.87
CA VAL A 121 -1.44 7.45 -1.00
C VAL A 121 -1.39 5.93 -1.06
N THR A 122 -1.26 5.28 0.10
CA THR A 122 -1.42 3.83 0.23
C THR A 122 -2.89 3.52 0.45
N THR A 123 -3.38 2.50 -0.22
CA THR A 123 -4.82 2.20 -0.27
C THR A 123 -5.17 0.88 0.42
N GLY A 124 -4.31 0.41 1.28
CA GLY A 124 -4.42 -0.88 1.95
C GLY A 124 -3.66 -1.98 1.23
N SER A 125 -3.69 -3.19 1.78
CA SER A 125 -2.99 -4.33 1.23
C SER A 125 -3.95 -5.31 0.56
N ALA A 126 -3.49 -5.94 -0.52
CA ALA A 126 -4.05 -7.20 -0.94
C ALA A 126 -3.58 -8.22 0.10
N ARG A 127 -4.46 -8.63 1.00
CA ARG A 127 -4.12 -9.47 2.15
C ARG A 127 -3.33 -10.69 1.74
N ALA A 128 -2.02 -10.62 1.92
CA ALA A 128 -1.15 -11.75 2.10
C ALA A 128 -1.07 -11.98 3.61
N ALA A 129 -2.07 -12.62 4.19
CA ALA A 129 -2.01 -13.02 5.58
C ALA A 129 -1.12 -14.26 5.69
N THR A 130 0.18 -14.08 5.67
CA THR A 130 1.09 -15.11 6.15
C THR A 130 1.86 -14.55 7.34
N ARG A 131 1.51 -15.02 8.52
CA ARG A 131 2.32 -14.83 9.74
C ARG A 131 3.79 -15.26 9.54
N ASP A 132 4.05 -16.07 8.52
CA ASP A 132 5.39 -16.56 8.20
C ASP A 132 6.24 -15.55 7.41
N ALA A 133 5.65 -14.73 6.54
CA ALA A 133 6.40 -13.67 5.85
C ALA A 133 6.93 -12.63 6.85
N ALA A 134 6.15 -12.29 7.88
CA ALA A 134 6.59 -11.40 8.96
C ALA A 134 7.73 -12.02 9.78
N ARG A 135 7.74 -13.33 10.00
CA ARG A 135 8.82 -14.01 10.74
C ARG A 135 10.13 -14.09 9.97
N HIS A 136 10.09 -14.14 8.64
CA HIS A 136 11.30 -14.14 7.81
C HIS A 136 11.90 -12.73 7.67
N SER A 137 11.09 -11.69 7.64
CA SER A 137 11.57 -10.31 7.52
C SER A 137 12.28 -9.80 8.78
N ILE A 138 11.92 -10.31 9.97
CA ILE A 138 12.45 -9.84 11.26
C ILE A 138 13.85 -10.41 11.59
N ARG A 139 14.29 -11.49 10.93
CA ARG A 139 15.54 -12.18 11.27
C ARG A 139 16.73 -11.90 10.37
N ARG A 140 16.59 -11.09 9.31
CA ARG A 140 17.72 -10.73 8.44
C ARG A 140 18.04 -9.23 8.54
N PRO A 141 19.31 -8.86 8.66
CA PRO A 141 19.72 -7.46 8.62
C PRO A 141 19.29 -6.85 7.28
N TRP A 142 18.88 -5.61 7.31
CA TRP A 142 18.31 -4.79 6.22
C TRP A 142 19.13 -4.67 4.92
N HIS A 143 20.18 -5.45 4.77
CA HIS A 143 21.02 -5.48 3.56
C HIS A 143 20.56 -6.48 2.50
N ALA A 144 19.55 -7.28 2.78
CA ALA A 144 18.98 -8.18 1.77
C ALA A 144 17.94 -7.42 0.94
N VAL A 145 18.39 -6.74 -0.10
CA VAL A 145 17.50 -6.17 -1.12
C VAL A 145 16.89 -7.35 -1.88
N GLY A 146 15.68 -7.75 -1.48
CA GLY A 146 14.87 -8.66 -2.27
C GLY A 146 14.30 -7.91 -3.47
N SER A 147 14.29 -8.53 -4.64
CA SER A 147 13.53 -8.02 -5.77
C SER A 147 12.06 -8.42 -5.62
N VAL A 148 11.16 -7.46 -5.79
CA VAL A 148 9.73 -7.73 -5.88
C VAL A 148 9.38 -7.69 -7.36
N HIS A 149 9.06 -8.85 -7.92
CA HIS A 149 8.58 -8.95 -9.29
C HIS A 149 7.06 -9.08 -9.29
N TRP A 150 6.41 -8.23 -10.07
CA TRP A 150 5.01 -8.36 -10.38
C TRP A 150 4.88 -9.02 -11.76
N ASN A 151 4.43 -10.27 -11.76
CA ASN A 151 4.02 -10.94 -12.99
C ASN A 151 2.53 -10.66 -13.17
N GLY A 152 2.19 -9.93 -14.22
CA GLY A 152 0.81 -9.66 -14.58
C GLY A 152 0.00 -10.96 -14.66
N ILE A 153 -1.28 -10.85 -14.38
CA ILE A 153 -2.22 -11.97 -14.54
C ILE A 153 -2.14 -12.45 -15.99
N GLU A 154 -1.58 -13.63 -16.21
CA GLU A 154 -1.79 -14.37 -17.44
C GLU A 154 -3.27 -14.75 -17.49
N ARG A 155 -3.91 -14.51 -18.65
CA ARG A 155 -5.31 -14.82 -18.90
C ARG A 155 -5.52 -16.33 -19.04
#